data_1dbf1fca988e58356f8cbd0ef7cf57b4
#
_entry.id   1dbf1fca988e58356f8cbd0ef7cf57b4
#
_cell.length_a   1.000
_cell.length_b   1.000
_cell.length_c   1.000
_cell.angle_alpha   90.00
_cell.angle_beta   90.00
_cell.angle_gamma   90.00
#
_symmetry.space_group_name_H-M   'P 1'
#
loop_
_entity.id
_entity.type
_entity.pdbx_description
1 polymer ?
#
loop_
_entity_poly.entity_id
_entity_poly.type
_entity_poly.pdbx_seq_one_letter_code
_entity_poly.pdbx_strand_id
1 'polypeptide(L)'
;MNPKSMIAIVMMVAAPVCAQAQKPTRADAQKVFDIISGNEVKAQIFCDIGKLGDEIEQAAGKKDTKTADELRRQIDDLGRKLGPEYAALMNGIQNVDPESEDGQQISSTIQALDKLCALE
;
A
#
# COMPACT_ATOMS: atom_id res chain seq x y z
N MET A 1 -20.42 -25.52 34.24
CA MET A 1 -20.16 -25.36 33.87
C MET A 1 -19.78 -24.94 33.25
N ASN A 2 -19.75 -24.81 33.34
CA ASN A 2 -19.29 -24.43 32.85
C ASN A 2 -18.94 -24.22 31.88
N PRO A 3 -18.85 -24.48 31.71
CA PRO A 3 -18.63 -24.51 30.57
C PRO A 3 -18.87 -23.39 29.99
N LYS A 4 -19.39 -22.99 30.12
CA LYS A 4 -19.55 -22.07 29.68
C LYS A 4 -18.72 -21.21 29.51
N SER A 5 -18.28 -21.18 30.02
CA SER A 5 -17.49 -20.35 29.98
C SER A 5 -16.73 -20.25 29.03
N MET A 6 -16.36 -20.84 28.76
CA MET A 6 -15.46 -20.86 27.95
C MET A 6 -15.71 -20.33 26.83
N ILE A 7 -16.51 -20.30 26.47
CA ILE A 7 -16.80 -19.90 25.40
C ILE A 7 -16.45 -18.72 25.03
N ALA A 8 -16.65 -18.03 25.69
CA ALA A 8 -16.38 -16.86 25.37
C ALA A 8 -15.29 -16.61 24.76
N ILE A 9 -14.62 -17.14 25.04
CA ILE A 9 -13.53 -16.96 24.62
C ILE A 9 -13.31 -16.77 23.40
N VAL A 10 -13.58 -17.46 22.89
CA VAL A 10 -13.25 -17.46 21.74
C VAL A 10 -13.39 -16.40 20.97
N MET A 11 -14.25 -16.00 20.94
CA MET A 11 -14.41 -15.19 20.08
C MET A 11 -13.65 -14.21 19.88
N MET A 12 -13.31 -13.86 20.64
CA MET A 12 -12.63 -12.86 20.55
C MET A 12 -11.69 -12.84 19.81
N VAL A 13 -11.35 -13.74 19.78
CA VAL A 13 -10.29 -13.90 19.20
C VAL A 13 -10.35 -13.58 17.85
N ALA A 14 -11.19 -14.04 17.23
CA ALA A 14 -11.16 -13.92 15.86
C ALA A 14 -11.29 -12.51 15.45
N ALA A 15 -12.13 -11.83 15.99
CA ALA A 15 -12.35 -10.49 15.57
C ALA A 15 -11.12 -9.64 15.61
N PRO A 16 -10.42 -9.66 16.68
CA PRO A 16 -9.23 -8.84 16.74
C PRO A 16 -8.25 -9.22 15.70
N VAL A 17 -8.15 -10.45 15.44
CA VAL A 17 -7.21 -10.91 14.48
C VAL A 17 -7.51 -10.35 13.12
N CYS A 18 -8.74 -10.35 12.73
CA CYS A 18 -9.09 -9.85 11.43
C CYS A 18 -8.88 -8.36 11.34
N ALA A 19 -9.08 -7.68 12.43
CA ALA A 19 -8.97 -6.26 12.41
C ALA A 19 -7.55 -5.78 12.31
N GLN A 20 -6.60 -6.60 12.68
CA GLN A 20 -5.25 -6.15 12.63
C GLN A 20 -4.78 -6.01 11.25
N ALA A 21 -4.11 -4.95 11.00
CA ALA A 21 -3.52 -4.76 9.73
C ALA A 21 -2.52 -5.83 9.53
N GLN A 22 -2.63 -6.48 8.45
CA GLN A 22 -1.70 -7.48 8.14
C GLN A 22 -0.49 -6.87 7.55
N LYS A 23 0.65 -7.35 7.94
CA LYS A 23 1.88 -6.93 7.33
C LYS A 23 1.95 -7.53 5.95
N PRO A 24 2.17 -6.72 4.94
CA PRO A 24 2.33 -7.28 3.60
C PRO A 24 3.60 -8.11 3.52
N THR A 25 3.57 -9.10 2.66
CA THR A 25 4.70 -9.97 2.45
C THR A 25 5.26 -9.72 1.06
N ARG A 26 6.38 -10.36 0.77
CA ARG A 26 6.94 -10.28 -0.58
C ARG A 26 5.97 -10.84 -1.62
N ALA A 27 5.17 -11.82 -1.25
CA ALA A 27 4.17 -12.36 -2.17
C ALA A 27 3.11 -11.32 -2.49
N ASP A 28 2.72 -10.52 -1.51
CA ASP A 28 1.76 -9.45 -1.73
C ASP A 28 2.32 -8.41 -2.69
N ALA A 29 3.59 -8.06 -2.52
CA ALA A 29 4.23 -7.10 -3.40
C ALA A 29 4.35 -7.64 -4.81
N GLN A 30 4.68 -8.92 -4.95
CA GLN A 30 4.78 -9.54 -6.26
C GLN A 30 3.44 -9.54 -6.98
N LYS A 31 2.36 -9.78 -6.23
CA LYS A 31 1.04 -9.76 -6.80
C LYS A 31 0.69 -8.39 -7.35
N VAL A 32 1.01 -7.34 -6.58
CA VAL A 32 0.79 -5.97 -7.04
C VAL A 32 1.63 -5.68 -8.27
N PHE A 33 2.89 -6.12 -8.27
CA PHE A 33 3.76 -5.93 -9.42
C PHE A 33 3.14 -6.58 -10.67
N ASP A 34 2.64 -7.81 -10.54
CA ASP A 34 2.05 -8.50 -11.67
C ASP A 34 0.82 -7.79 -12.19
N ILE A 35 -0.01 -7.27 -11.28
CA ILE A 35 -1.22 -6.56 -11.67
C ILE A 35 -0.86 -5.29 -12.43
N ILE A 36 0.07 -4.52 -11.92
CA ILE A 36 0.43 -3.25 -12.53
C ILE A 36 1.22 -3.43 -13.81
N SER A 37 2.21 -4.29 -13.79
CA SER A 37 3.07 -4.46 -14.96
C SER A 37 2.35 -5.15 -16.11
N GLY A 38 1.31 -5.90 -15.79
CA GLY A 38 0.54 -6.59 -16.83
C GLY A 38 -0.55 -5.75 -17.47
N ASN A 39 -0.68 -4.49 -17.09
CA ASN A 39 -1.75 -3.64 -17.60
C ASN A 39 -1.22 -2.24 -17.81
N GLU A 40 -1.19 -1.80 -19.07
CA GLU A 40 -0.62 -0.49 -19.40
C GLU A 40 -1.33 0.66 -18.70
N VAL A 41 -2.65 0.58 -18.58
CA VAL A 41 -3.40 1.63 -17.93
C VAL A 41 -3.02 1.72 -16.45
N LYS A 42 -2.91 0.58 -15.80
CA LYS A 42 -2.53 0.57 -14.39
C LYS A 42 -1.09 1.02 -14.19
N ALA A 43 -0.21 0.66 -15.10
CA ALA A 43 1.17 1.13 -15.04
C ALA A 43 1.23 2.65 -15.14
N GLN A 44 0.44 3.23 -16.03
CA GLN A 44 0.38 4.68 -16.16
C GLN A 44 -0.17 5.32 -14.89
N ILE A 45 -1.20 4.73 -14.31
CA ILE A 45 -1.77 5.24 -13.05
C ILE A 45 -0.72 5.21 -11.95
N PHE A 46 0.03 4.12 -11.86
CA PHE A 46 1.08 4.02 -10.85
C PHE A 46 2.12 5.12 -11.05
N CYS A 47 2.51 5.38 -12.29
CA CYS A 47 3.48 6.43 -12.57
C CYS A 47 2.93 7.82 -12.24
N ASP A 48 1.65 8.03 -12.49
CA ASP A 48 1.02 9.30 -12.15
C ASP A 48 0.99 9.52 -10.64
N ILE A 49 0.76 8.46 -9.88
CA ILE A 49 0.81 8.55 -8.42
C ILE A 49 2.20 9.00 -7.96
N GLY A 50 3.23 8.45 -8.58
CA GLY A 50 4.59 8.85 -8.25
C GLY A 50 4.85 10.32 -8.50
N LYS A 51 4.36 10.84 -9.62
CA LYS A 51 4.52 12.26 -9.92
C LYS A 51 3.79 13.13 -8.92
N LEU A 52 2.59 12.72 -8.54
CA LEU A 52 1.84 13.47 -7.55
C LEU A 52 2.54 13.46 -6.19
N GLY A 53 3.19 12.35 -5.85
CA GLY A 53 3.96 12.26 -4.63
C GLY A 53 5.09 13.28 -4.61
N ASP A 54 5.79 13.46 -5.72
CA ASP A 54 6.83 14.46 -5.82
C ASP A 54 6.26 15.87 -5.67
N GLU A 55 5.10 16.11 -6.24
CA GLU A 55 4.46 17.42 -6.12
C GLU A 55 4.04 17.69 -4.68
N ILE A 56 3.60 16.66 -3.96
CA ILE A 56 3.26 16.82 -2.55
C ILE A 56 4.49 17.24 -1.76
N GLU A 57 5.63 16.65 -2.04
CA GLU A 57 6.84 17.04 -1.34
C GLU A 57 7.20 18.48 -1.60
N GLN A 58 7.02 18.93 -2.83
CA GLN A 58 7.28 20.32 -3.17
C GLN A 58 6.31 21.24 -2.46
N ALA A 59 5.04 20.89 -2.42
CA ALA A 59 4.05 21.71 -1.74
C ALA A 59 4.32 21.77 -0.24
N ALA A 60 4.72 20.64 0.34
CA ALA A 60 5.04 20.61 1.76
C ALA A 60 6.25 21.47 2.07
N GLY A 61 7.24 21.48 1.18
CA GLY A 61 8.40 22.32 1.34
C GLY A 61 8.07 23.81 1.32
N LYS A 62 7.00 24.17 0.63
CA LYS A 62 6.54 25.55 0.58
C LYS A 62 5.47 25.82 1.64
N LYS A 63 5.17 24.84 2.46
CA LYS A 63 4.13 24.92 3.49
C LYS A 63 2.74 25.18 2.91
N ASP A 64 2.53 24.73 1.68
CA ASP A 64 1.24 24.87 1.01
C ASP A 64 0.42 23.62 1.31
N THR A 65 -0.19 23.59 2.49
CA THR A 65 -0.91 22.42 2.96
C THR A 65 -2.18 22.17 2.15
N LYS A 66 -2.79 23.22 1.64
CA LYS A 66 -4.00 23.05 0.86
C LYS A 66 -3.73 22.28 -0.42
N THR A 67 -2.68 22.67 -1.14
CA THR A 67 -2.30 21.97 -2.35
C THR A 67 -1.87 20.54 -2.05
N ALA A 68 -1.13 20.35 -0.97
CA ALA A 68 -0.71 19.00 -0.59
C ALA A 68 -1.92 18.12 -0.31
N ASP A 69 -2.94 18.64 0.36
CA ASP A 69 -4.14 17.86 0.65
C ASP A 69 -4.91 17.50 -0.61
N GLU A 70 -4.99 18.42 -1.55
CA GLU A 70 -5.65 18.13 -2.82
C GLU A 70 -4.92 17.04 -3.59
N LEU A 71 -3.60 17.12 -3.60
CA LEU A 71 -2.80 16.10 -4.28
C LEU A 71 -2.96 14.74 -3.64
N ARG A 72 -3.05 14.70 -2.30
CA ARG A 72 -3.28 13.43 -1.61
C ARG A 72 -4.61 12.81 -1.99
N ARG A 73 -5.64 13.63 -2.17
CA ARG A 73 -6.93 13.11 -2.61
C ARG A 73 -6.84 12.52 -4.00
N GLN A 74 -6.08 13.17 -4.88
CA GLN A 74 -5.89 12.63 -6.22
C GLN A 74 -5.16 11.29 -6.17
N ILE A 75 -4.17 11.18 -5.31
CA ILE A 75 -3.46 9.92 -5.14
C ILE A 75 -4.41 8.84 -4.63
N ASP A 76 -5.26 9.16 -3.67
CA ASP A 76 -6.22 8.19 -3.16
C ASP A 76 -7.17 7.70 -4.25
N ASP A 77 -7.63 8.62 -5.08
CA ASP A 77 -8.52 8.25 -6.17
C ASP A 77 -7.83 7.33 -7.17
N LEU A 78 -6.59 7.67 -7.53
CA LEU A 78 -5.84 6.83 -8.45
C LEU A 78 -5.51 5.48 -7.83
N GLY A 79 -5.20 5.48 -6.53
CA GLY A 79 -4.91 4.22 -5.84
C GLY A 79 -6.08 3.27 -5.86
N ARG A 80 -7.30 3.79 -5.75
CA ARG A 80 -8.48 2.94 -5.82
C ARG A 80 -8.61 2.28 -7.19
N LYS A 81 -8.18 2.96 -8.22
CA LYS A 81 -8.23 2.38 -9.57
C LYS A 81 -7.22 1.26 -9.75
N LEU A 82 -6.17 1.24 -8.95
CA LEU A 82 -5.20 0.16 -9.00
C LEU A 82 -5.69 -1.11 -8.32
N GLY A 83 -6.71 -0.98 -7.46
CA GLY A 83 -7.33 -2.15 -6.86
C GLY A 83 -7.00 -2.34 -5.40
N PRO A 84 -7.70 -3.27 -4.75
CA PRO A 84 -7.55 -3.47 -3.31
C PRO A 84 -6.19 -4.02 -2.92
N GLU A 85 -5.55 -4.77 -3.79
CA GLU A 85 -4.22 -5.33 -3.47
C GLU A 85 -3.19 -4.21 -3.30
N TYR A 86 -3.23 -3.22 -4.18
CA TYR A 86 -2.33 -2.09 -4.08
C TYR A 86 -2.61 -1.29 -2.81
N ALA A 87 -3.89 -1.04 -2.53
CA ALA A 87 -4.25 -0.28 -1.32
C ALA A 87 -3.81 -1.01 -0.06
N ALA A 88 -4.00 -2.31 -0.01
CA ALA A 88 -3.59 -3.09 1.14
C ALA A 88 -2.07 -3.07 1.33
N LEU A 89 -1.34 -3.18 0.23
CA LEU A 89 0.11 -3.14 0.31
C LEU A 89 0.59 -1.78 0.85
N MET A 90 0.09 -0.70 0.30
CA MET A 90 0.55 0.63 0.70
C MET A 90 0.13 0.98 2.12
N ASN A 91 -1.05 0.54 2.53
CA ASN A 91 -1.49 0.79 3.91
C ASN A 91 -0.70 -0.03 4.92
N GLY A 92 -0.25 -1.21 4.54
CA GLY A 92 0.47 -2.08 5.46
C GLY A 92 1.96 -1.92 5.45
N ILE A 93 2.50 -1.22 4.45
CA ILE A 93 3.94 -1.18 4.27
C ILE A 93 4.67 -0.52 5.45
N GLN A 94 4.01 0.41 6.12
CA GLN A 94 4.63 1.05 7.27
C GLN A 94 4.79 0.11 8.45
N ASN A 95 4.09 -1.02 8.45
CA ASN A 95 4.20 -1.99 9.53
C ASN A 95 5.29 -3.03 9.28
N VAL A 96 5.95 -2.95 8.13
CA VAL A 96 7.00 -3.90 7.78
C VAL A 96 8.35 -3.29 8.13
N ASP A 97 9.17 -4.09 8.81
CA ASP A 97 10.52 -3.67 9.13
C ASP A 97 11.30 -3.58 7.82
N PRO A 98 11.82 -2.40 7.45
CA PRO A 98 12.53 -2.26 6.19
C PRO A 98 13.78 -3.11 6.09
N GLU A 99 14.31 -3.57 7.22
CA GLU A 99 15.50 -4.40 7.19
C GLU A 99 15.17 -5.88 7.16
N SER A 100 13.91 -6.26 7.31
CA SER A 100 13.51 -7.66 7.21
C SER A 100 13.61 -8.13 5.76
N GLU A 101 13.61 -9.43 5.58
CA GLU A 101 13.62 -9.98 4.22
C GLU A 101 12.43 -9.49 3.41
N ASP A 102 11.26 -9.53 4.02
CA ASP A 102 10.06 -9.06 3.33
C ASP A 102 10.16 -7.58 3.00
N GLY A 103 10.66 -6.78 3.93
CA GLY A 103 10.82 -5.35 3.69
C GLY A 103 11.73 -5.06 2.52
N GLN A 104 12.85 -5.77 2.45
CA GLN A 104 13.80 -5.58 1.36
C GLN A 104 13.21 -6.02 0.02
N GLN A 105 12.49 -7.13 0.01
CA GLN A 105 11.87 -7.62 -1.22
C GLN A 105 10.75 -6.69 -1.68
N ILE A 106 9.96 -6.19 -0.75
CA ILE A 106 8.91 -5.24 -1.10
C ILE A 106 9.52 -3.98 -1.70
N SER A 107 10.59 -3.48 -1.08
CA SER A 107 11.27 -2.29 -1.57
C SER A 107 11.82 -2.51 -2.97
N SER A 108 12.44 -3.66 -3.21
CA SER A 108 12.97 -3.98 -4.53
C SER A 108 11.88 -4.06 -5.57
N THR A 109 10.73 -4.61 -5.21
CA THR A 109 9.62 -4.75 -6.12
C THR A 109 9.06 -3.37 -6.49
N ILE A 110 8.95 -2.48 -5.50
CA ILE A 110 8.47 -1.13 -5.77
C ILE A 110 9.47 -0.40 -6.66
N GLN A 111 10.76 -0.58 -6.44
CA GLN A 111 11.76 0.02 -7.31
C GLN A 111 11.65 -0.50 -8.73
N ALA A 112 11.33 -1.77 -8.89
CA ALA A 112 11.13 -2.33 -10.22
C ALA A 112 9.93 -1.69 -10.91
N LEU A 113 8.87 -1.40 -10.14
CA LEU A 113 7.73 -0.67 -10.70
C LEU A 113 8.13 0.74 -11.12
N ASP A 114 8.94 1.42 -10.31
CA ASP A 114 9.40 2.75 -10.66
C ASP A 114 10.18 2.74 -11.96
N LYS A 115 10.91 1.69 -12.23
CA LYS A 115 11.66 1.59 -13.47
C LYS A 115 10.76 1.49 -14.69
N LEU A 116 9.56 0.96 -14.53
CA LEU A 116 8.62 0.94 -15.63
C LEU A 116 8.26 2.35 -16.06
N CYS A 117 8.22 3.27 -15.12
CA CYS A 117 7.92 4.65 -15.43
C CYS A 117 9.04 5.31 -16.23
N ALA A 118 10.26 4.91 -15.98
CA ALA A 118 11.39 5.48 -16.71
C ALA A 118 11.45 5.02 -18.15
N LEU A 119 10.75 3.95 -18.49
CA LEU A 119 10.73 3.45 -19.86
C LEU A 119 9.71 4.14 -20.73
N GLU A 120 8.86 4.99 -20.15
CA GLU A 120 7.84 5.71 -20.91
C GLU A 120 8.31 7.09 -21.42
#